data_834c4dc88b6da34b8325d9d0f4041ce3
#
_entry.id   834c4dc88b6da34b8325d9d0f4041ce3
#
_cell.length_a   1.000
_cell.length_b   1.000
_cell.length_c   1.000
_cell.angle_alpha   90.00
_cell.angle_beta   90.00
_cell.angle_gamma   90.00
#
_symmetry.space_group_name_H-M   'P 1'
#
loop_
_entity.id
_entity.type
_entity.pdbx_description
1 polymer ?
#
loop_
_entity_poly.entity_id
_entity_poly.type
_entity_poly.pdbx_seq_one_letter_code
_entity_poly.pdbx_strand_id
1 'polypeptide(L)'
;MGRITFRTMLPIFFSLVFVSAASAQVCVECHKKITPHIVSDWQLSKHNQNKIGCSDCHGDQHKSAQDVAKVKIPTPDTCAACHEAQVKQFKSGKHAAAWAAMQAMPTIHWQPMELTEGMKGCGGCHKIGLKSEAEIKELRKTGAGFGIASCDACHTRHTFSVQEAKQPQACQTCHMGFDHPQWEMYSGSKHGVRYLLKQIKILPATVSAPTCQTCHMQGGNHGVQTAWGFLAVRLPMPEDKQWTADRVTILQALGVLDPEGKPTARLDVVKAANVARLTQEDWQKERDKMIKTCNRCHSINFAKGELVKGDQMIKDADHLMAEAIRVIADLYKDGVLPKPKTYSYAFPDLLTFHDAPTVIEQKLFVMFLEHRMRAFQGTFHANPDYALWYGWSEIQRDLTEIKEMAVEMREKLKRK
;
A
#
# COMPACT_ATOMS: atom_id res chain seq x y z
N MET A 1 66.57 -47.35 -1.31
CA MET A 1 66.40 -46.69 -2.64
C MET A 1 64.91 -46.37 -2.79
N GLY A 2 64.47 -45.22 -2.35
CA GLY A 2 63.08 -44.77 -2.47
C GLY A 2 63.00 -43.61 -3.46
N ARG A 3 62.23 -43.76 -4.53
CA ARG A 3 62.01 -42.72 -5.57
C ARG A 3 60.96 -41.72 -5.06
N ILE A 4 61.35 -40.46 -4.93
CA ILE A 4 60.50 -39.32 -4.66
C ILE A 4 59.97 -38.82 -6.01
N THR A 5 58.63 -38.93 -6.25
CA THR A 5 57.94 -38.39 -7.39
C THR A 5 57.47 -36.97 -7.04
N PHE A 6 58.03 -35.94 -7.69
CA PHE A 6 57.57 -34.57 -7.67
C PHE A 6 56.26 -34.45 -8.49
N ARG A 7 55.16 -34.11 -7.82
CA ARG A 7 53.91 -33.67 -8.46
C ARG A 7 54.01 -32.16 -8.72
N THR A 8 54.13 -31.78 -9.97
CA THR A 8 54.03 -30.41 -10.42
C THR A 8 52.56 -29.94 -10.25
N MET A 9 52.36 -28.99 -9.33
CA MET A 9 51.11 -28.25 -9.22
C MET A 9 51.06 -27.17 -10.29
N LEU A 10 50.14 -27.31 -11.20
CA LEU A 10 49.78 -26.30 -12.22
C LEU A 10 48.99 -25.19 -11.53
N PRO A 11 49.37 -23.89 -11.62
CA PRO A 11 48.59 -22.82 -11.04
C PRO A 11 47.35 -22.58 -11.93
N ILE A 12 46.17 -22.80 -11.36
CA ILE A 12 44.90 -22.39 -11.95
C ILE A 12 44.82 -20.86 -11.84
N PHE A 13 45.09 -20.20 -12.97
CA PHE A 13 44.83 -18.79 -13.11
C PHE A 13 43.32 -18.55 -13.10
N PHE A 14 42.78 -18.06 -11.99
CA PHE A 14 41.45 -17.49 -11.90
C PHE A 14 41.43 -16.18 -12.68
N SER A 15 41.03 -16.22 -13.95
CA SER A 15 40.73 -15.02 -14.72
C SER A 15 39.47 -14.38 -14.13
N LEU A 16 39.62 -13.53 -13.13
CA LEU A 16 38.57 -12.63 -12.66
C LEU A 16 38.22 -11.66 -13.78
N VAL A 17 37.00 -11.76 -14.22
CA VAL A 17 36.40 -10.98 -15.31
C VAL A 17 36.40 -9.50 -14.96
N PHE A 18 37.30 -8.73 -15.55
CA PHE A 18 37.35 -7.25 -15.52
C PHE A 18 36.37 -6.62 -16.54
N VAL A 19 35.19 -7.17 -16.72
CA VAL A 19 34.21 -6.65 -17.71
C VAL A 19 33.34 -5.53 -17.13
N SER A 20 33.15 -5.44 -15.82
CA SER A 20 32.17 -4.50 -15.23
C SER A 20 32.62 -3.03 -15.13
N ALA A 21 33.91 -2.77 -15.01
CA ALA A 21 34.40 -1.39 -14.80
C ALA A 21 34.41 -0.53 -16.07
N ALA A 22 34.70 -1.11 -17.24
CA ALA A 22 34.76 -0.37 -18.50
C ALA A 22 33.35 0.02 -19.02
N SER A 23 32.36 -0.83 -18.86
CA SER A 23 30.97 -0.54 -19.29
C SER A 23 30.29 0.53 -18.43
N ALA A 24 30.55 0.56 -17.13
CA ALA A 24 30.03 1.59 -16.23
C ALA A 24 30.58 2.99 -16.59
N GLN A 25 31.83 3.07 -17.04
CA GLN A 25 32.46 4.35 -17.39
C GLN A 25 31.80 5.00 -18.62
N VAL A 26 31.43 4.25 -19.63
CA VAL A 26 30.72 4.77 -20.82
C VAL A 26 29.35 5.38 -20.44
N CYS A 27 28.55 4.69 -19.60
CA CYS A 27 27.29 5.21 -19.13
C CYS A 27 27.46 6.52 -18.35
N VAL A 28 28.43 6.54 -17.44
CA VAL A 28 28.75 7.72 -16.61
C VAL A 28 29.17 8.92 -17.45
N GLU A 29 30.03 8.75 -18.45
CA GLU A 29 30.50 9.84 -19.31
C GLU A 29 29.36 10.47 -20.12
N CYS A 30 28.45 9.66 -20.64
CA CYS A 30 27.28 10.14 -21.37
C CYS A 30 26.30 10.82 -20.42
N HIS A 31 25.89 10.14 -19.35
CA HIS A 31 24.84 10.62 -18.44
C HIS A 31 25.28 11.79 -17.57
N LYS A 32 26.56 11.99 -17.32
CA LYS A 32 27.08 13.26 -16.74
C LYS A 32 26.69 14.51 -17.53
N LYS A 33 26.53 14.38 -18.85
CA LYS A 33 26.14 15.48 -19.73
C LYS A 33 24.62 15.63 -19.87
N ILE A 34 23.87 14.52 -19.83
CA ILE A 34 22.44 14.47 -20.16
C ILE A 34 21.59 14.48 -18.89
N THR A 35 21.96 13.70 -17.88
CA THR A 35 21.24 13.53 -16.60
C THR A 35 22.23 13.52 -15.43
N PRO A 36 22.93 14.64 -15.15
CA PRO A 36 24.06 14.67 -14.22
C PRO A 36 23.72 14.22 -12.81
N HIS A 37 22.50 14.52 -12.34
CA HIS A 37 22.07 14.15 -10.98
C HIS A 37 21.90 12.64 -10.78
N ILE A 38 21.52 11.90 -11.81
CA ILE A 38 21.47 10.42 -11.74
C ILE A 38 22.87 9.87 -11.44
N VAL A 39 23.90 10.44 -12.08
CA VAL A 39 25.28 10.01 -11.87
C VAL A 39 25.80 10.42 -10.50
N SER A 40 25.55 11.67 -10.08
CA SER A 40 25.99 12.14 -8.75
C SER A 40 25.34 11.35 -7.62
N ASP A 41 24.04 11.05 -7.73
CA ASP A 41 23.31 10.26 -6.74
C ASP A 41 23.84 8.82 -6.66
N TRP A 42 24.06 8.19 -7.83
CA TRP A 42 24.67 6.87 -7.86
C TRP A 42 26.09 6.88 -7.24
N GLN A 43 26.91 7.91 -7.50
CA GLN A 43 28.24 8.05 -6.92
C GLN A 43 28.23 8.12 -5.39
N LEU A 44 27.15 8.65 -4.78
CA LEU A 44 26.96 8.69 -3.33
C LEU A 44 26.48 7.35 -2.77
N SER A 45 25.97 6.47 -3.61
CA SER A 45 25.33 5.21 -3.19
C SER A 45 26.31 4.16 -2.66
N LYS A 46 25.79 3.26 -1.83
CA LYS A 46 26.52 2.03 -1.45
C LYS A 46 26.76 1.09 -2.63
N HIS A 47 25.92 1.17 -3.67
CA HIS A 47 26.10 0.39 -4.89
C HIS A 47 27.42 0.78 -5.59
N ASN A 48 27.66 2.06 -5.80
CA ASN A 48 28.94 2.53 -6.36
C ASN A 48 30.14 2.13 -5.48
N GLN A 49 30.04 2.28 -4.16
CA GLN A 49 31.10 1.89 -3.22
C GLN A 49 31.44 0.39 -3.30
N ASN A 50 30.46 -0.44 -3.65
CA ASN A 50 30.60 -1.88 -3.85
C ASN A 50 30.78 -2.28 -5.32
N LYS A 51 31.11 -1.33 -6.21
CA LYS A 51 31.38 -1.54 -7.64
C LYS A 51 30.19 -2.08 -8.44
N ILE A 52 28.96 -1.84 -7.98
CA ILE A 52 27.74 -2.12 -8.73
C ILE A 52 27.49 -0.95 -9.67
N GLY A 53 27.57 -1.20 -10.97
CA GLY A 53 27.44 -0.18 -12.01
C GLY A 53 26.03 -0.07 -12.59
N CYS A 54 25.87 0.85 -13.53
CA CYS A 54 24.57 1.09 -14.18
C CYS A 54 24.06 -0.15 -14.91
N SER A 55 24.95 -0.90 -15.57
CA SER A 55 24.60 -2.10 -16.35
C SER A 55 24.10 -3.27 -15.52
N ASP A 56 24.48 -3.35 -14.23
CA ASP A 56 24.01 -4.43 -13.34
C ASP A 56 22.48 -4.37 -13.12
N CYS A 57 21.92 -3.16 -13.21
CA CYS A 57 20.48 -2.93 -13.08
C CYS A 57 19.78 -2.73 -14.43
N HIS A 58 20.38 -1.95 -15.32
CA HIS A 58 19.76 -1.50 -16.58
C HIS A 58 20.15 -2.31 -17.82
N GLY A 59 21.03 -3.31 -17.64
CA GLY A 59 21.61 -4.06 -18.77
C GLY A 59 22.62 -3.24 -19.56
N ASP A 60 23.18 -3.86 -20.58
CA ASP A 60 24.28 -3.31 -21.39
C ASP A 60 23.88 -3.06 -22.86
N GLN A 61 22.62 -3.19 -23.20
CA GLN A 61 22.13 -3.08 -24.58
C GLN A 61 21.90 -1.65 -25.04
N HIS A 62 21.78 -0.70 -24.11
CA HIS A 62 21.67 0.74 -24.39
C HIS A 62 23.06 1.35 -24.58
N LYS A 63 23.32 1.93 -25.76
CA LYS A 63 24.60 2.51 -26.12
C LYS A 63 24.49 3.96 -26.64
N SER A 64 23.28 4.41 -27.00
CA SER A 64 23.07 5.71 -27.62
C SER A 64 21.65 6.24 -27.34
N ALA A 65 21.40 7.52 -27.63
CA ALA A 65 20.08 8.14 -27.50
C ALA A 65 19.00 7.45 -28.35
N GLN A 66 19.39 6.77 -29.43
CA GLN A 66 18.46 6.12 -30.38
C GLN A 66 17.97 4.74 -29.90
N ASP A 67 18.63 4.16 -28.92
CA ASP A 67 18.32 2.81 -28.46
C ASP A 67 17.84 2.75 -26.99
N VAL A 68 17.30 3.86 -26.47
CA VAL A 68 16.73 3.97 -25.11
C VAL A 68 15.71 2.86 -24.80
N ALA A 69 14.97 2.39 -25.83
CA ALA A 69 14.03 1.29 -25.67
C ALA A 69 14.68 -0.03 -25.23
N LYS A 70 16.01 -0.18 -25.39
CA LYS A 70 16.75 -1.37 -24.97
C LYS A 70 17.16 -1.35 -23.49
N VAL A 71 16.95 -0.22 -22.78
CA VAL A 71 17.22 -0.13 -21.34
C VAL A 71 16.32 -1.12 -20.61
N LYS A 72 16.91 -1.97 -19.78
CA LYS A 72 16.15 -2.83 -18.89
C LYS A 72 15.56 -1.98 -17.76
N ILE A 73 14.27 -2.17 -17.49
CA ILE A 73 13.62 -1.60 -16.31
C ILE A 73 13.89 -2.54 -15.13
N PRO A 74 14.57 -2.08 -14.07
CA PRO A 74 14.82 -2.89 -12.89
C PRO A 74 13.52 -3.30 -12.23
N THR A 75 13.44 -4.56 -11.81
CA THR A 75 12.33 -5.14 -11.06
C THR A 75 12.84 -5.69 -9.73
N PRO A 76 11.98 -6.10 -8.81
CA PRO A 76 12.44 -6.81 -7.62
C PRO A 76 13.34 -8.00 -7.91
N ASP A 77 13.13 -8.71 -9.03
CA ASP A 77 13.99 -9.83 -9.42
C ASP A 77 15.40 -9.40 -9.82
N THR A 78 15.56 -8.19 -10.36
CA THR A 78 16.88 -7.60 -10.57
C THR A 78 17.61 -7.38 -9.23
N CYS A 79 16.88 -6.92 -8.22
CA CYS A 79 17.44 -6.70 -6.87
C CYS A 79 17.74 -8.02 -6.14
N ALA A 80 16.97 -9.08 -6.43
CA ALA A 80 17.09 -10.38 -5.78
C ALA A 80 18.46 -11.04 -5.96
N ALA A 81 19.18 -10.72 -7.03
CA ALA A 81 20.53 -11.22 -7.27
C ALA A 81 21.51 -10.99 -6.10
N CYS A 82 21.28 -9.91 -5.32
CA CYS A 82 22.09 -9.57 -4.14
C CYS A 82 21.25 -9.40 -2.88
N HIS A 83 19.94 -9.09 -3.00
CA HIS A 83 19.02 -8.78 -1.90
C HIS A 83 17.87 -9.81 -1.81
N GLU A 84 18.19 -11.09 -1.96
CA GLU A 84 17.20 -12.19 -2.01
C GLU A 84 16.23 -12.17 -0.83
N ALA A 85 16.75 -12.02 0.40
CA ALA A 85 15.95 -12.04 1.63
C ALA A 85 14.92 -10.90 1.65
N GLN A 86 15.32 -9.67 1.29
CA GLN A 86 14.46 -8.51 1.26
C GLN A 86 13.39 -8.63 0.17
N VAL A 87 13.76 -9.13 -1.00
CA VAL A 87 12.81 -9.36 -2.10
C VAL A 87 11.81 -10.45 -1.73
N LYS A 88 12.23 -11.54 -1.12
CA LYS A 88 11.33 -12.59 -0.62
C LYS A 88 10.34 -12.05 0.42
N GLN A 89 10.81 -11.23 1.36
CA GLN A 89 9.96 -10.56 2.34
C GLN A 89 8.98 -9.60 1.64
N PHE A 90 9.44 -8.77 0.71
CA PHE A 90 8.59 -7.85 -0.06
C PHE A 90 7.48 -8.61 -0.79
N LYS A 91 7.83 -9.70 -1.50
CA LYS A 91 6.87 -10.53 -2.23
C LYS A 91 5.79 -11.15 -1.33
N SER A 92 6.07 -11.35 -0.05
CA SER A 92 5.09 -11.83 0.94
C SER A 92 4.23 -10.72 1.57
N GLY A 93 4.58 -9.45 1.34
CA GLY A 93 3.90 -8.29 1.91
C GLY A 93 2.78 -7.73 1.04
N LYS A 94 2.05 -6.76 1.58
CA LYS A 94 0.91 -6.13 0.88
C LYS A 94 1.31 -5.21 -0.25
N HIS A 95 2.46 -4.56 -0.15
CA HIS A 95 2.97 -3.72 -1.24
C HIS A 95 3.16 -4.52 -2.54
N ALA A 96 3.61 -5.77 -2.47
CA ALA A 96 3.74 -6.62 -3.64
C ALA A 96 2.41 -6.85 -4.37
N ALA A 97 1.30 -6.90 -3.64
CA ALA A 97 -0.04 -7.11 -4.17
C ALA A 97 -0.74 -5.81 -4.63
N ALA A 98 -0.13 -4.64 -4.42
CA ALA A 98 -0.79 -3.36 -4.64
C ALA A 98 -1.29 -3.17 -6.08
N TRP A 99 -0.50 -3.57 -7.08
CA TRP A 99 -0.89 -3.48 -8.49
C TRP A 99 -2.05 -4.42 -8.84
N ALA A 100 -1.97 -5.68 -8.43
CA ALA A 100 -3.04 -6.66 -8.65
C ALA A 100 -4.32 -6.27 -7.91
N ALA A 101 -4.22 -5.77 -6.68
CA ALA A 101 -5.37 -5.30 -5.91
C ALA A 101 -6.09 -4.14 -6.60
N MET A 102 -5.34 -3.20 -7.20
CA MET A 102 -5.92 -2.12 -7.98
C MET A 102 -6.69 -2.64 -9.20
N GLN A 103 -6.16 -3.62 -9.91
CA GLN A 103 -6.81 -4.20 -11.09
C GLN A 103 -8.06 -5.02 -10.76
N ALA A 104 -8.21 -5.48 -9.52
CA ALA A 104 -9.43 -6.15 -9.07
C ALA A 104 -10.64 -5.21 -8.94
N MET A 105 -10.41 -3.91 -8.97
CA MET A 105 -11.46 -2.91 -8.85
C MET A 105 -12.07 -2.60 -10.23
N PRO A 106 -13.42 -2.60 -10.36
CA PRO A 106 -14.09 -2.47 -11.65
C PRO A 106 -14.05 -1.08 -12.24
N THR A 107 -13.78 -0.08 -11.42
CA THR A 107 -13.75 1.31 -11.82
C THR A 107 -12.35 1.85 -11.92
N ILE A 108 -12.30 2.77 -12.70
CA ILE A 108 -11.23 3.46 -13.35
C ILE A 108 -10.33 4.14 -12.36
N HIS A 109 -9.27 3.47 -12.02
CA HIS A 109 -8.16 4.13 -11.37
C HIS A 109 -7.28 4.93 -12.34
N TRP A 110 -7.73 5.04 -13.58
CA TRP A 110 -7.10 5.76 -14.67
C TRP A 110 -7.75 7.14 -14.82
N GLN A 111 -7.88 7.86 -13.71
CA GLN A 111 -8.26 9.26 -13.73
C GLN A 111 -7.32 10.04 -14.67
N PRO A 112 -7.81 11.07 -15.39
CA PRO A 112 -7.01 11.79 -16.37
C PRO A 112 -5.86 12.62 -15.75
N MET A 113 -5.48 12.35 -14.51
CA MET A 113 -4.42 13.02 -13.79
C MET A 113 -3.10 12.26 -13.96
N GLU A 114 -2.27 12.75 -14.86
CA GLU A 114 -0.89 12.29 -15.01
C GLU A 114 0.03 13.22 -14.23
N LEU A 115 0.17 13.00 -12.93
CA LEU A 115 0.92 13.92 -12.08
C LEU A 115 2.40 13.58 -12.02
N THR A 116 2.77 12.30 -12.05
CA THR A 116 4.16 11.87 -11.96
C THR A 116 4.41 10.63 -12.81
N GLU A 117 5.52 10.61 -13.51
CA GLU A 117 6.05 9.43 -14.22
C GLU A 117 5.04 8.75 -15.18
N GLY A 118 4.06 9.48 -15.69
CA GLY A 118 3.04 8.96 -16.60
C GLY A 118 2.04 8.00 -15.97
N MET A 119 2.03 7.87 -14.64
CA MET A 119 1.04 7.07 -13.90
C MET A 119 -0.13 7.95 -13.50
N LYS A 120 -1.36 7.45 -13.71
CA LYS A 120 -2.61 8.16 -13.45
C LYS A 120 -3.24 7.71 -12.16
N GLY A 121 -3.85 8.64 -11.43
CA GLY A 121 -4.68 8.34 -10.26
C GLY A 121 -4.01 7.37 -9.28
N CYS A 122 -4.74 6.35 -8.88
CA CYS A 122 -4.28 5.33 -7.94
C CYS A 122 -3.00 4.61 -8.39
N GLY A 123 -2.77 4.49 -9.71
CA GLY A 123 -1.57 3.91 -10.27
C GLY A 123 -0.28 4.62 -9.84
N GLY A 124 -0.36 5.94 -9.55
CA GLY A 124 0.79 6.72 -9.05
C GLY A 124 1.43 6.15 -7.78
N CYS A 125 0.61 5.61 -6.87
CA CYS A 125 1.06 4.95 -5.64
C CYS A 125 1.11 3.42 -5.77
N HIS A 126 0.08 2.81 -6.36
CA HIS A 126 -0.04 1.36 -6.49
C HIS A 126 0.99 0.73 -7.45
N LYS A 127 1.72 1.56 -8.21
CA LYS A 127 2.87 1.12 -9.03
C LYS A 127 3.97 0.38 -8.25
N ILE A 128 3.99 0.48 -6.92
CA ILE A 128 4.89 -0.29 -6.06
C ILE A 128 4.66 -1.79 -6.18
N GLY A 129 3.45 -2.24 -6.56
CA GLY A 129 3.10 -3.64 -6.71
C GLY A 129 3.87 -4.37 -7.81
N LEU A 130 3.95 -5.70 -7.67
CA LEU A 130 4.56 -6.56 -8.67
C LEU A 130 3.80 -6.46 -10.00
N LYS A 131 4.55 -6.46 -11.08
CA LYS A 131 4.05 -6.45 -12.45
C LYS A 131 4.75 -7.53 -13.26
N SER A 132 4.01 -8.14 -14.17
CA SER A 132 4.58 -9.01 -15.19
C SER A 132 5.39 -8.19 -16.22
N GLU A 133 6.27 -8.87 -16.95
CA GLU A 133 7.01 -8.24 -18.05
C GLU A 133 6.08 -7.67 -19.14
N ALA A 134 4.94 -8.32 -19.37
CA ALA A 134 3.94 -7.86 -20.32
C ALA A 134 3.31 -6.53 -19.88
N GLU A 135 2.95 -6.40 -18.61
CA GLU A 135 2.43 -5.16 -18.04
C GLU A 135 3.47 -4.03 -18.05
N ILE A 136 4.74 -4.33 -17.73
CA ILE A 136 5.84 -3.37 -17.83
C ILE A 136 6.00 -2.89 -19.28
N LYS A 137 5.95 -3.81 -20.25
CA LYS A 137 6.04 -3.48 -21.67
C LYS A 137 4.89 -2.58 -22.12
N GLU A 138 3.67 -2.82 -21.63
CA GLU A 138 2.52 -1.98 -21.94
C GLU A 138 2.65 -0.58 -21.33
N LEU A 139 3.01 -0.48 -20.06
CA LEU A 139 3.25 0.79 -19.38
C LEU A 139 4.33 1.64 -20.06
N ARG A 140 5.36 1.02 -20.63
CA ARG A 140 6.38 1.73 -21.41
C ARG A 140 5.84 2.44 -22.65
N LYS A 141 4.79 1.91 -23.29
CA LYS A 141 4.16 2.55 -24.46
C LYS A 141 3.48 3.87 -24.11
N THR A 142 3.01 4.01 -22.88
CA THR A 142 2.33 5.20 -22.38
C THR A 142 3.27 6.23 -21.74
N GLY A 143 4.59 6.04 -21.86
CA GLY A 143 5.58 6.94 -21.26
C GLY A 143 5.90 6.67 -19.78
N ALA A 144 5.23 5.70 -19.15
CA ALA A 144 5.47 5.30 -17.77
C ALA A 144 6.68 4.36 -17.59
N GLY A 145 7.68 4.48 -18.46
CA GLY A 145 8.77 3.51 -18.55
C GLY A 145 9.68 3.42 -17.34
N PHE A 146 9.99 4.56 -16.72
CA PHE A 146 10.84 4.63 -15.54
C PHE A 146 10.00 4.92 -14.29
N GLY A 147 10.47 4.48 -13.09
CA GLY A 147 9.77 4.70 -11.83
C GLY A 147 8.65 3.70 -11.53
N ILE A 148 8.67 2.56 -12.16
CA ILE A 148 7.74 1.45 -11.90
C ILE A 148 8.38 0.31 -11.09
N ALA A 149 9.64 0.46 -10.70
CA ALA A 149 10.31 -0.48 -9.81
C ALA A 149 9.74 -0.36 -8.39
N SER A 150 9.59 -1.49 -7.73
CA SER A 150 8.92 -1.55 -6.43
C SER A 150 9.81 -1.06 -5.29
N CYS A 151 11.11 -1.34 -5.37
CA CYS A 151 12.05 -1.05 -4.29
C CYS A 151 12.40 0.44 -4.22
N ASP A 152 12.42 1.13 -5.36
CA ASP A 152 12.74 2.56 -5.44
C ASP A 152 11.60 3.50 -5.01
N ALA A 153 10.45 2.95 -4.66
CA ALA A 153 9.39 3.71 -4.00
C ALA A 153 9.80 4.20 -2.60
N CYS A 154 10.70 3.45 -1.92
CA CYS A 154 11.20 3.78 -0.58
C CYS A 154 12.71 4.06 -0.58
N HIS A 155 13.46 3.35 -1.41
CA HIS A 155 14.90 3.53 -1.60
C HIS A 155 15.13 4.39 -2.85
N THR A 156 15.00 5.71 -2.71
CA THR A 156 15.00 6.60 -3.88
C THR A 156 16.25 6.38 -4.73
N ARG A 157 16.01 6.13 -5.99
CA ARG A 157 17.05 6.01 -7.02
C ARG A 157 17.72 7.36 -7.25
N HIS A 158 18.99 7.49 -7.37
CA HIS A 158 20.01 6.42 -7.51
C HIS A 158 20.89 6.35 -6.28
N THR A 159 20.55 7.08 -5.20
CA THR A 159 21.26 6.99 -3.92
C THR A 159 21.00 5.68 -3.20
N PHE A 160 19.79 5.13 -3.34
CA PHE A 160 19.30 3.93 -2.64
C PHE A 160 19.58 3.98 -1.13
N SER A 161 19.32 5.14 -0.54
CA SER A 161 19.67 5.42 0.84
C SER A 161 18.79 4.63 1.82
N VAL A 162 19.41 3.79 2.66
CA VAL A 162 18.75 3.13 3.78
C VAL A 162 18.34 4.15 4.85
N GLN A 163 19.09 5.24 4.99
CA GLN A 163 18.76 6.29 5.97
C GLN A 163 17.48 7.03 5.57
N GLU A 164 17.31 7.31 4.29
CA GLU A 164 16.06 7.87 3.74
C GLU A 164 14.90 6.90 3.93
N ALA A 165 15.04 5.64 3.52
CA ALA A 165 14.00 4.62 3.65
C ALA A 165 13.57 4.34 5.10
N LYS A 166 14.40 4.67 6.09
CA LYS A 166 14.08 4.58 7.52
C LYS A 166 13.30 5.77 8.07
N GLN A 167 13.12 6.84 7.29
CA GLN A 167 12.34 7.98 7.72
C GLN A 167 10.85 7.75 7.41
N PRO A 168 9.93 8.22 8.26
CA PRO A 168 8.49 8.16 7.98
C PRO A 168 8.10 8.83 6.65
N GLN A 169 8.86 9.83 6.20
CA GLN A 169 8.68 10.54 4.95
C GLN A 169 8.75 9.62 3.72
N ALA A 170 9.50 8.53 3.79
CA ALA A 170 9.51 7.52 2.72
C ALA A 170 8.14 6.84 2.52
N CYS A 171 7.29 6.81 3.56
CA CYS A 171 5.93 6.27 3.50
C CYS A 171 4.92 7.36 3.12
N GLN A 172 5.18 8.60 3.54
CA GLN A 172 4.29 9.74 3.36
C GLN A 172 3.89 9.96 1.90
N THR A 173 4.79 9.75 0.96
CA THR A 173 4.54 9.99 -0.48
C THR A 173 3.31 9.26 -1.04
N CYS A 174 2.90 8.17 -0.38
CA CYS A 174 1.73 7.37 -0.75
C CYS A 174 0.69 7.28 0.39
N HIS A 175 1.14 7.37 1.64
CA HIS A 175 0.29 7.23 2.83
C HIS A 175 -0.08 8.59 3.42
N MET A 176 -0.68 9.44 2.59
CA MET A 176 -1.22 10.76 2.96
C MET A 176 -2.48 11.08 2.15
N GLY A 177 -3.20 12.08 2.56
CA GLY A 177 -4.36 12.58 1.84
C GLY A 177 -5.67 11.96 2.32
N PHE A 178 -6.70 12.02 1.46
CA PHE A 178 -8.06 11.81 1.94
C PHE A 178 -8.37 10.34 2.27
N ASP A 179 -7.86 9.39 1.52
CA ASP A 179 -8.15 7.96 1.65
C ASP A 179 -7.02 7.17 2.37
N HIS A 180 -5.83 7.75 2.45
CA HIS A 180 -4.65 7.13 3.07
C HIS A 180 -3.94 8.05 4.08
N PRO A 181 -4.63 8.72 5.03
CA PRO A 181 -4.08 9.79 5.88
C PRO A 181 -3.22 9.26 7.04
N GLN A 182 -2.45 8.18 6.83
CA GLN A 182 -1.64 7.59 7.90
C GLN A 182 -0.52 8.52 8.35
N TRP A 183 0.04 9.32 7.43
CA TRP A 183 1.02 10.34 7.79
C TRP A 183 0.43 11.40 8.73
N GLU A 184 -0.74 11.93 8.39
CA GLU A 184 -1.43 12.95 9.19
C GLU A 184 -1.81 12.38 10.57
N MET A 185 -2.32 11.16 10.62
CA MET A 185 -2.64 10.47 11.88
C MET A 185 -1.39 10.26 12.73
N TYR A 186 -0.29 9.78 12.12
CA TYR A 186 0.97 9.54 12.81
C TYR A 186 1.60 10.85 13.26
N SER A 187 1.75 11.85 12.40
CA SER A 187 2.45 13.12 12.71
C SER A 187 1.75 13.90 13.81
N GLY A 188 0.42 13.85 13.89
CA GLY A 188 -0.39 14.44 14.98
C GLY A 188 -0.48 13.56 16.23
N SER A 189 0.00 12.33 16.22
CA SER A 189 0.00 11.45 17.40
C SER A 189 1.18 11.75 18.32
N LYS A 190 1.13 11.24 19.56
CA LYS A 190 2.27 11.33 20.49
C LYS A 190 3.54 10.67 19.94
N HIS A 191 3.42 9.61 19.15
CA HIS A 191 4.55 8.95 18.51
C HIS A 191 5.21 9.87 17.47
N GLY A 192 4.41 10.45 16.57
CA GLY A 192 4.89 11.35 15.54
C GLY A 192 5.45 12.66 16.10
N VAL A 193 4.76 13.28 17.07
CA VAL A 193 5.27 14.47 17.75
C VAL A 193 6.64 14.19 18.39
N ARG A 194 6.81 13.04 19.04
CA ARG A 194 8.09 12.65 19.65
C ARG A 194 9.19 12.49 18.59
N TYR A 195 8.85 11.90 17.43
CA TYR A 195 9.77 11.78 16.31
C TYR A 195 10.19 13.17 15.77
N LEU A 196 9.24 14.06 15.53
CA LEU A 196 9.51 15.41 15.03
C LEU A 196 10.39 16.22 15.99
N LEU A 197 10.08 16.19 17.29
CA LEU A 197 10.88 16.88 18.32
C LEU A 197 12.31 16.33 18.40
N LYS A 198 12.51 15.02 18.14
CA LYS A 198 13.84 14.43 18.06
C LYS A 198 14.59 14.89 16.79
N GLN A 199 13.91 14.98 15.65
CA GLN A 199 14.52 15.45 14.40
C GLN A 199 15.03 16.89 14.51
N ILE A 200 14.29 17.78 15.15
CA ILE A 200 14.70 19.18 15.39
C ILE A 200 15.56 19.35 16.64
N LYS A 201 16.05 18.25 17.23
CA LYS A 201 16.98 18.22 18.37
C LYS A 201 16.44 18.82 19.69
N ILE A 202 15.13 18.96 19.84
CA ILE A 202 14.50 19.29 21.12
C ILE A 202 14.61 18.10 22.08
N LEU A 203 14.43 16.88 21.58
CA LEU A 203 14.66 15.68 22.34
C LEU A 203 16.05 15.07 22.01
N PRO A 204 16.76 14.52 23.03
CA PRO A 204 18.05 13.87 22.83
C PRO A 204 17.97 12.74 21.80
N ALA A 205 19.07 12.50 21.07
CA ALA A 205 19.15 11.42 20.07
C ALA A 205 18.89 10.03 20.63
N THR A 206 19.14 9.81 21.91
CA THR A 206 18.94 8.53 22.63
C THR A 206 17.48 8.24 22.97
N VAL A 207 16.60 9.26 22.88
CA VAL A 207 15.17 9.07 23.20
C VAL A 207 14.50 8.17 22.15
N SER A 208 13.71 7.20 22.61
CA SER A 208 12.89 6.36 21.73
C SER A 208 11.80 7.19 21.06
N ALA A 209 11.77 7.19 19.73
CA ALA A 209 10.77 7.86 18.91
C ALA A 209 10.41 6.92 17.75
N PRO A 210 9.35 6.11 17.90
CA PRO A 210 9.00 5.11 16.88
C PRO A 210 8.56 5.77 15.59
N THR A 211 8.99 5.18 14.47
CA THR A 211 8.61 5.57 13.10
C THR A 211 7.61 4.56 12.53
N CYS A 212 7.10 4.84 11.33
CA CYS A 212 6.27 3.88 10.59
C CYS A 212 6.97 2.50 10.50
N GLN A 213 8.27 2.51 10.14
CA GLN A 213 9.07 1.31 10.00
C GLN A 213 9.27 0.55 11.32
N THR A 214 9.26 1.25 12.46
CA THR A 214 9.34 0.61 13.78
C THR A 214 8.17 -0.33 14.03
N CYS A 215 6.97 0.05 13.59
CA CYS A 215 5.73 -0.70 13.78
C CYS A 215 5.43 -1.65 12.62
N HIS A 216 5.69 -1.24 11.39
CA HIS A 216 5.28 -1.97 10.19
C HIS A 216 6.39 -2.78 9.51
N MET A 217 7.66 -2.53 9.85
CA MET A 217 8.83 -3.20 9.30
C MET A 217 9.80 -3.65 10.41
N GLN A 218 9.27 -4.40 11.39
CA GLN A 218 10.04 -4.81 12.56
C GLN A 218 11.34 -5.54 12.15
N GLY A 219 12.46 -5.04 12.68
CA GLY A 219 13.78 -5.59 12.32
C GLY A 219 14.20 -5.38 10.87
N GLY A 220 13.57 -4.46 10.14
CA GLY A 220 13.84 -4.23 8.72
C GLY A 220 13.16 -5.23 7.79
N ASN A 221 12.15 -5.95 8.26
CA ASN A 221 11.40 -6.91 7.45
C ASN A 221 10.52 -6.16 6.44
N HIS A 222 10.65 -6.49 5.15
CA HIS A 222 9.93 -5.88 4.04
C HIS A 222 8.54 -6.50 3.78
N GLY A 223 8.14 -7.52 4.53
CA GLY A 223 6.82 -8.14 4.46
C GLY A 223 5.76 -7.29 5.19
N VAL A 224 5.54 -6.05 4.73
CA VAL A 224 4.63 -5.11 5.35
C VAL A 224 3.19 -5.61 5.29
N GLN A 225 2.59 -5.85 6.46
CA GLN A 225 1.20 -6.27 6.61
C GLN A 225 0.71 -6.06 8.05
N THR A 226 -0.61 -6.02 8.22
CA THR A 226 -1.26 -5.90 9.53
C THR A 226 -2.41 -6.88 9.66
N ALA A 227 -2.88 -7.13 10.89
CA ALA A 227 -4.05 -7.96 11.15
C ALA A 227 -5.34 -7.36 10.54
N TRP A 228 -5.43 -6.05 10.45
CA TRP A 228 -6.66 -5.36 10.05
C TRP A 228 -6.75 -5.06 8.55
N GLY A 229 -5.64 -4.73 7.92
CA GLY A 229 -5.59 -4.27 6.52
C GLY A 229 -6.18 -2.87 6.35
N PHE A 230 -6.03 -2.33 5.15
CA PHE A 230 -6.42 -0.95 4.84
C PHE A 230 -7.93 -0.72 5.03
N LEU A 231 -8.77 -1.58 4.46
CA LEU A 231 -10.23 -1.44 4.54
C LEU A 231 -10.85 -2.14 5.76
N ALA A 232 -10.05 -2.62 6.73
CA ALA A 232 -10.48 -3.49 7.82
C ALA A 232 -11.21 -4.77 7.34
N VAL A 233 -10.88 -5.28 6.16
CA VAL A 233 -11.50 -6.49 5.59
C VAL A 233 -10.70 -7.76 5.87
N ARG A 234 -9.52 -7.64 6.46
CA ARG A 234 -8.69 -8.81 6.83
C ARG A 234 -9.16 -9.53 8.09
N LEU A 235 -9.95 -8.90 8.93
CA LEU A 235 -10.46 -9.52 10.14
C LEU A 235 -11.24 -10.81 9.79
N PRO A 236 -11.10 -11.88 10.58
CA PRO A 236 -11.99 -13.02 10.49
C PRO A 236 -13.43 -12.57 10.79
N MET A 237 -14.40 -13.39 10.41
CA MET A 237 -15.80 -13.10 10.75
C MET A 237 -15.97 -13.17 12.25
N PRO A 238 -16.55 -12.14 12.89
CA PRO A 238 -16.72 -12.12 14.34
C PRO A 238 -17.82 -13.10 14.81
N GLU A 239 -17.76 -13.50 16.07
CA GLU A 239 -18.81 -14.31 16.69
C GLU A 239 -20.09 -13.52 16.97
N ASP A 240 -19.98 -12.21 17.14
CA ASP A 240 -21.10 -11.30 17.33
C ASP A 240 -21.98 -11.30 16.08
N LYS A 241 -23.25 -11.75 16.23
CA LYS A 241 -24.19 -11.92 15.11
C LYS A 241 -24.51 -10.62 14.40
N GLN A 242 -24.67 -9.52 15.14
CA GLN A 242 -24.97 -8.22 14.55
C GLN A 242 -23.79 -7.70 13.75
N TRP A 243 -22.60 -7.74 14.33
CA TRP A 243 -21.37 -7.32 13.61
C TRP A 243 -21.11 -8.21 12.40
N THR A 244 -21.35 -9.53 12.50
CA THR A 244 -21.27 -10.43 11.34
C THR A 244 -22.22 -10.00 10.23
N ALA A 245 -23.48 -9.67 10.53
CA ALA A 245 -24.45 -9.20 9.55
C ALA A 245 -24.02 -7.86 8.90
N ASP A 246 -23.49 -6.93 9.69
CA ASP A 246 -23.00 -5.65 9.20
C ASP A 246 -21.76 -5.84 8.29
N ARG A 247 -20.85 -6.71 8.67
CA ARG A 247 -19.68 -7.04 7.82
C ARG A 247 -20.06 -7.72 6.52
N VAL A 248 -21.05 -8.63 6.54
CA VAL A 248 -21.57 -9.25 5.31
C VAL A 248 -22.15 -8.17 4.38
N THR A 249 -22.94 -7.24 4.92
CA THR A 249 -23.48 -6.12 4.14
C THR A 249 -22.38 -5.28 3.47
N ILE A 250 -21.31 -4.96 4.20
CA ILE A 250 -20.16 -4.22 3.66
C ILE A 250 -19.43 -5.05 2.58
N LEU A 251 -19.23 -6.35 2.80
CA LEU A 251 -18.56 -7.23 1.84
C LEU A 251 -19.38 -7.41 0.56
N GLN A 252 -20.73 -7.42 0.67
CA GLN A 252 -21.64 -7.42 -0.48
C GLN A 252 -21.53 -6.10 -1.26
N ALA A 253 -21.51 -4.98 -0.58
CA ALA A 253 -21.33 -3.66 -1.21
C ALA A 253 -19.89 -3.45 -1.78
N LEU A 254 -18.90 -4.18 -1.30
CA LEU A 254 -17.58 -4.28 -1.93
C LEU A 254 -17.58 -5.24 -3.15
N GLY A 255 -18.67 -5.93 -3.41
CA GLY A 255 -18.81 -6.89 -4.48
C GLY A 255 -17.95 -8.16 -4.31
N VAL A 256 -17.43 -8.45 -3.12
CA VAL A 256 -16.65 -9.66 -2.83
C VAL A 256 -17.53 -10.82 -2.32
N LEU A 257 -18.75 -10.52 -1.92
CA LEU A 257 -19.81 -11.50 -1.66
C LEU A 257 -21.03 -11.19 -2.53
N ASP A 258 -21.71 -12.24 -2.99
CA ASP A 258 -23.01 -12.12 -3.66
C ASP A 258 -24.17 -11.91 -2.66
N PRO A 259 -25.42 -11.69 -3.10
CA PRO A 259 -26.56 -11.53 -2.20
C PRO A 259 -26.79 -12.69 -1.25
N GLU A 260 -26.40 -13.90 -1.63
CA GLU A 260 -26.49 -15.13 -0.82
C GLU A 260 -25.30 -15.27 0.15
N GLY A 261 -24.35 -14.32 0.14
CA GLY A 261 -23.15 -14.33 0.97
C GLY A 261 -22.05 -15.26 0.48
N LYS A 262 -22.11 -15.73 -0.77
CA LYS A 262 -21.07 -16.57 -1.37
C LYS A 262 -19.96 -15.72 -1.96
N PRO A 263 -18.71 -16.24 -1.98
CA PRO A 263 -17.59 -15.55 -2.63
C PRO A 263 -17.82 -15.30 -4.12
N THR A 264 -17.42 -14.12 -4.59
CA THR A 264 -17.41 -13.75 -6.01
C THR A 264 -15.98 -13.86 -6.59
N ALA A 265 -15.86 -13.76 -7.91
CA ALA A 265 -14.55 -13.70 -8.59
C ALA A 265 -13.69 -12.49 -8.10
N ARG A 266 -14.31 -11.40 -7.66
CA ARG A 266 -13.59 -10.25 -7.06
C ARG A 266 -12.90 -10.63 -5.75
N LEU A 267 -13.53 -11.50 -4.93
CA LEU A 267 -12.89 -12.02 -3.72
C LEU A 267 -11.68 -12.90 -4.05
N ASP A 268 -11.74 -13.72 -5.09
CA ASP A 268 -10.65 -14.62 -5.45
C ASP A 268 -9.36 -13.86 -5.73
N VAL A 269 -9.43 -12.75 -6.44
CA VAL A 269 -8.26 -11.90 -6.72
C VAL A 269 -7.64 -11.35 -5.44
N VAL A 270 -8.45 -10.76 -4.56
CA VAL A 270 -7.94 -10.14 -3.32
C VAL A 270 -7.56 -11.17 -2.27
N LYS A 271 -8.18 -12.35 -2.27
CA LYS A 271 -7.86 -13.47 -1.36
C LYS A 271 -6.49 -14.07 -1.71
N ALA A 272 -6.19 -14.26 -2.98
CA ALA A 272 -4.89 -14.75 -3.43
C ALA A 272 -3.73 -13.86 -2.92
N ALA A 273 -3.97 -12.55 -2.78
CA ALA A 273 -3.04 -11.60 -2.20
C ALA A 273 -3.14 -11.49 -0.66
N ASN A 274 -3.92 -12.33 0.03
CA ASN A 274 -4.21 -12.23 1.46
C ASN A 274 -4.71 -10.84 1.89
N VAL A 275 -5.47 -10.16 1.05
CA VAL A 275 -6.02 -8.83 1.34
C VAL A 275 -7.28 -8.91 2.19
N ALA A 276 -8.07 -9.98 2.06
CA ALA A 276 -9.35 -10.15 2.74
C ALA A 276 -9.42 -11.45 3.56
N ARG A 277 -10.12 -11.38 4.67
CA ARG A 277 -10.52 -12.48 5.58
C ARG A 277 -9.41 -13.48 5.89
N LEU A 278 -8.58 -13.14 6.86
CA LEU A 278 -7.62 -14.06 7.46
C LEU A 278 -8.36 -15.18 8.23
N THR A 279 -7.70 -16.32 8.40
CA THR A 279 -8.08 -17.27 9.44
C THR A 279 -7.90 -16.63 10.82
N GLN A 280 -8.58 -17.17 11.84
CA GLN A 280 -8.40 -16.70 13.22
C GLN A 280 -6.94 -16.81 13.67
N GLU A 281 -6.26 -17.89 13.28
CA GLU A 281 -4.85 -18.12 13.60
C GLU A 281 -3.93 -17.09 12.95
N ASP A 282 -4.08 -16.84 11.64
CA ASP A 282 -3.25 -15.88 10.92
C ASP A 282 -3.49 -14.44 11.42
N TRP A 283 -4.74 -14.11 11.72
CA TRP A 283 -5.08 -12.81 12.30
C TRP A 283 -4.43 -12.62 13.67
N GLN A 284 -4.53 -13.62 14.56
CA GLN A 284 -3.93 -13.56 15.89
C GLN A 284 -2.40 -13.46 15.80
N LYS A 285 -1.77 -14.18 14.88
CA LYS A 285 -0.33 -14.11 14.64
C LYS A 285 0.14 -12.71 14.23
N GLU A 286 -0.58 -12.06 13.33
CA GLU A 286 -0.26 -10.67 12.94
C GLU A 286 -0.50 -9.69 14.10
N ARG A 287 -1.58 -9.90 14.89
CA ARG A 287 -1.88 -9.11 16.09
C ARG A 287 -0.78 -9.23 17.14
N ASP A 288 -0.29 -10.46 17.40
CA ASP A 288 0.76 -10.72 18.36
C ASP A 288 2.09 -10.05 17.97
N LYS A 289 2.43 -9.98 16.69
CA LYS A 289 3.58 -9.20 16.20
C LYS A 289 3.46 -7.73 16.60
N MET A 290 2.28 -7.13 16.45
CA MET A 290 2.04 -5.74 16.84
C MET A 290 2.11 -5.56 18.35
N ILE A 291 1.50 -6.45 19.14
CA ILE A 291 1.58 -6.44 20.61
C ILE A 291 3.05 -6.51 21.06
N LYS A 292 3.83 -7.42 20.49
CA LYS A 292 5.27 -7.55 20.78
C LYS A 292 6.04 -6.25 20.46
N THR A 293 5.66 -5.56 19.40
CA THR A 293 6.27 -4.27 19.04
C THR A 293 5.91 -3.19 20.05
N CYS A 294 4.65 -3.06 20.42
CA CYS A 294 4.19 -2.11 21.43
C CYS A 294 4.83 -2.37 22.81
N ASN A 295 5.00 -3.66 23.17
CA ASN A 295 5.57 -4.07 24.46
C ASN A 295 7.05 -3.69 24.65
N ARG A 296 7.71 -3.18 23.63
CA ARG A 296 9.07 -2.59 23.79
C ARG A 296 9.08 -1.30 24.60
N CYS A 297 7.92 -0.63 24.70
CA CYS A 297 7.78 0.65 25.39
C CYS A 297 6.57 0.69 26.35
N HIS A 298 5.55 -0.12 26.10
CA HIS A 298 4.30 -0.16 26.85
C HIS A 298 4.11 -1.49 27.56
N SER A 299 3.33 -1.54 28.65
CA SER A 299 2.96 -2.82 29.25
C SER A 299 2.11 -3.64 28.26
N ILE A 300 2.19 -4.95 28.38
CA ILE A 300 1.44 -5.86 27.50
C ILE A 300 -0.08 -5.66 27.61
N ASN A 301 -0.57 -5.36 28.83
CA ASN A 301 -1.99 -5.11 29.05
C ASN A 301 -2.45 -3.81 28.41
N PHE A 302 -1.62 -2.76 28.47
CA PHE A 302 -1.89 -1.52 27.76
C PHE A 302 -1.96 -1.76 26.25
N ALA A 303 -0.94 -2.42 25.68
CA ALA A 303 -0.88 -2.71 24.25
C ALA A 303 -2.10 -3.53 23.76
N LYS A 304 -2.49 -4.57 24.50
CA LYS A 304 -3.69 -5.35 24.21
C LYS A 304 -4.95 -4.50 24.29
N GLY A 305 -5.08 -3.67 25.33
CA GLY A 305 -6.24 -2.80 25.54
C GLY A 305 -6.42 -1.79 24.41
N GLU A 306 -5.33 -1.16 23.94
CA GLU A 306 -5.39 -0.20 22.83
C GLU A 306 -5.82 -0.87 21.50
N LEU A 307 -5.36 -2.09 21.24
CA LEU A 307 -5.81 -2.83 20.04
C LEU A 307 -7.28 -3.25 20.13
N VAL A 308 -7.79 -3.57 21.32
CA VAL A 308 -9.22 -3.88 21.55
C VAL A 308 -10.08 -2.63 21.30
N LYS A 309 -9.64 -1.44 21.71
CA LYS A 309 -10.35 -0.18 21.38
C LYS A 309 -10.44 0.04 19.88
N GLY A 310 -9.37 -0.27 19.14
CA GLY A 310 -9.38 -0.20 17.68
C GLY A 310 -10.37 -1.19 17.04
N ASP A 311 -10.44 -2.42 17.55
CA ASP A 311 -11.43 -3.42 17.09
C ASP A 311 -12.87 -2.95 17.38
N GLN A 312 -13.12 -2.36 18.55
CA GLN A 312 -14.42 -1.81 18.90
C GLN A 312 -14.79 -0.65 17.96
N MET A 313 -13.85 0.24 17.64
CA MET A 313 -14.09 1.32 16.68
C MET A 313 -14.46 0.78 15.30
N ILE A 314 -13.83 -0.31 14.85
CA ILE A 314 -14.21 -0.96 13.59
C ILE A 314 -15.65 -1.47 13.68
N LYS A 315 -16.02 -2.14 14.77
CA LYS A 315 -17.38 -2.66 14.98
C LYS A 315 -18.42 -1.55 14.90
N ASP A 316 -18.19 -0.46 15.61
CA ASP A 316 -19.13 0.66 15.69
C ASP A 316 -19.25 1.38 14.34
N ALA A 317 -18.13 1.60 13.64
CA ALA A 317 -18.11 2.19 12.31
C ALA A 317 -18.74 1.27 11.25
N ASP A 318 -18.53 -0.05 11.35
CA ASP A 318 -19.16 -1.04 10.47
C ASP A 318 -20.70 -1.04 10.61
N HIS A 319 -21.20 -0.85 11.83
CA HIS A 319 -22.64 -0.78 12.08
C HIS A 319 -23.29 0.40 11.34
N LEU A 320 -22.72 1.61 11.49
CA LEU A 320 -23.24 2.82 10.82
C LEU A 320 -23.10 2.71 9.30
N MET A 321 -21.98 2.16 8.83
CA MET A 321 -21.76 1.97 7.40
C MET A 321 -22.75 0.99 6.79
N ALA A 322 -23.00 -0.14 7.44
CA ALA A 322 -23.97 -1.13 6.99
C ALA A 322 -25.40 -0.56 6.96
N GLU A 323 -25.76 0.31 7.91
CA GLU A 323 -27.04 1.01 7.91
C GLU A 323 -27.17 1.92 6.68
N ALA A 324 -26.17 2.71 6.36
CA ALA A 324 -26.14 3.57 5.17
C ALA A 324 -26.26 2.77 3.86
N ILE A 325 -25.55 1.64 3.76
CA ILE A 325 -25.63 0.74 2.60
C ILE A 325 -27.06 0.22 2.43
N ARG A 326 -27.73 -0.22 3.50
CA ARG A 326 -29.09 -0.72 3.47
C ARG A 326 -30.08 0.35 3.00
N VAL A 327 -29.93 1.59 3.47
CA VAL A 327 -30.78 2.71 3.02
C VAL A 327 -30.71 2.88 1.49
N ILE A 328 -29.53 2.83 0.90
CA ILE A 328 -29.39 2.98 -0.57
C ILE A 328 -29.88 1.72 -1.30
N ALA A 329 -29.59 0.54 -0.78
CA ALA A 329 -30.11 -0.71 -1.35
C ALA A 329 -31.65 -0.72 -1.38
N ASP A 330 -32.32 -0.22 -0.35
CA ASP A 330 -33.78 -0.07 -0.30
C ASP A 330 -34.29 0.94 -1.34
N LEU A 331 -33.56 2.06 -1.58
CA LEU A 331 -33.90 2.99 -2.65
C LEU A 331 -33.85 2.34 -4.05
N TYR A 332 -32.88 1.46 -4.30
CA TYR A 332 -32.83 0.68 -5.54
C TYR A 332 -34.00 -0.28 -5.64
N LYS A 333 -34.30 -1.02 -4.56
CA LYS A 333 -35.40 -1.98 -4.49
C LYS A 333 -36.75 -1.34 -4.71
N ASP A 334 -36.96 -0.15 -4.13
CA ASP A 334 -38.22 0.60 -4.20
C ASP A 334 -38.37 1.37 -5.54
N GLY A 335 -37.36 1.31 -6.43
CA GLY A 335 -37.35 2.04 -7.70
C GLY A 335 -37.24 3.55 -7.55
N VAL A 336 -36.90 4.04 -6.35
CA VAL A 336 -36.73 5.47 -6.05
C VAL A 336 -35.41 5.99 -6.65
N LEU A 337 -34.36 5.17 -6.57
CA LEU A 337 -33.06 5.43 -7.15
C LEU A 337 -32.78 4.40 -8.25
N PRO A 338 -32.50 4.81 -9.50
CA PRO A 338 -32.18 3.85 -10.55
C PRO A 338 -30.81 3.21 -10.27
N LYS A 339 -30.81 1.88 -10.10
CA LYS A 339 -29.56 1.13 -9.92
C LYS A 339 -28.72 1.18 -11.20
N PRO A 340 -27.44 1.55 -11.15
CA PRO A 340 -26.55 1.52 -12.30
C PRO A 340 -26.48 0.12 -12.95
N LYS A 341 -26.56 0.06 -14.29
CA LYS A 341 -26.53 -1.21 -15.04
C LYS A 341 -25.21 -1.99 -14.84
N THR A 342 -24.15 -1.28 -14.51
CA THR A 342 -22.82 -1.85 -14.23
C THR A 342 -22.74 -2.56 -12.87
N TYR A 343 -23.69 -2.33 -11.97
CA TYR A 343 -23.72 -3.02 -10.68
C TYR A 343 -24.37 -4.39 -10.82
N SER A 344 -23.59 -5.43 -10.58
CA SER A 344 -24.03 -6.81 -10.72
C SER A 344 -25.10 -7.21 -9.70
N TYR A 345 -25.12 -6.55 -8.54
CA TYR A 345 -25.99 -6.91 -7.39
C TYR A 345 -26.89 -5.76 -6.96
N ALA A 346 -27.83 -6.04 -6.06
CA ALA A 346 -28.77 -5.08 -5.51
C ALA A 346 -28.14 -4.10 -4.49
N PHE A 347 -26.85 -4.10 -4.34
CA PHE A 347 -26.13 -3.22 -3.43
C PHE A 347 -25.43 -2.11 -4.20
N PRO A 348 -25.20 -0.92 -3.58
CA PRO A 348 -24.27 0.06 -4.13
C PRO A 348 -22.87 -0.55 -4.20
N ASP A 349 -22.10 -0.23 -5.25
CA ASP A 349 -20.71 -0.69 -5.36
C ASP A 349 -19.78 0.35 -4.75
N LEU A 350 -19.26 0.07 -3.56
CA LEU A 350 -18.35 0.94 -2.83
C LEU A 350 -17.00 1.18 -3.55
N LEU A 351 -16.71 0.42 -4.61
CA LEU A 351 -15.49 0.58 -5.38
C LEU A 351 -15.69 1.40 -6.66
N THR A 352 -16.85 2.02 -6.86
CA THR A 352 -17.07 2.97 -7.97
C THR A 352 -16.40 4.33 -7.74
N PHE A 353 -16.03 4.63 -6.51
CA PHE A 353 -15.36 5.88 -6.13
C PHE A 353 -16.11 7.12 -6.67
N HIS A 354 -15.40 8.05 -7.28
CA HIS A 354 -15.97 9.31 -7.83
C HIS A 354 -16.88 9.10 -9.04
N ASP A 355 -16.93 7.89 -9.61
CA ASP A 355 -17.84 7.54 -10.71
C ASP A 355 -19.25 7.16 -10.23
N ALA A 356 -19.51 7.21 -8.92
CA ALA A 356 -20.86 7.05 -8.38
C ALA A 356 -21.80 8.10 -8.98
N PRO A 357 -22.96 7.70 -9.55
CA PRO A 357 -23.72 8.57 -10.46
C PRO A 357 -24.58 9.63 -9.76
N THR A 358 -24.83 9.48 -8.46
CA THR A 358 -25.70 10.38 -7.69
C THR A 358 -25.02 10.91 -6.43
N VAL A 359 -25.50 12.04 -5.93
CA VAL A 359 -24.95 12.68 -4.72
C VAL A 359 -25.02 11.76 -3.50
N ILE A 360 -26.11 11.01 -3.34
CA ILE A 360 -26.27 10.10 -2.20
C ILE A 360 -25.29 8.92 -2.27
N GLU A 361 -25.01 8.41 -3.47
CA GLU A 361 -24.01 7.34 -3.68
C GLU A 361 -22.58 7.88 -3.50
N GLN A 362 -22.27 9.09 -3.96
CA GLN A 362 -20.98 9.74 -3.70
C GLN A 362 -20.77 9.99 -2.20
N LYS A 363 -21.82 10.38 -1.48
CA LYS A 363 -21.76 10.53 -0.02
C LYS A 363 -21.49 9.21 0.68
N LEU A 364 -22.12 8.11 0.26
CA LEU A 364 -21.84 6.76 0.78
C LEU A 364 -20.39 6.37 0.54
N PHE A 365 -19.85 6.69 -0.63
CA PHE A 365 -18.45 6.45 -0.96
C PHE A 365 -17.50 7.21 -0.04
N VAL A 366 -17.73 8.52 0.20
CA VAL A 366 -16.94 9.33 1.13
C VAL A 366 -17.03 8.77 2.55
N MET A 367 -18.24 8.43 3.01
CA MET A 367 -18.46 7.78 4.31
C MET A 367 -17.63 6.51 4.46
N PHE A 368 -17.55 5.68 3.41
CA PHE A 368 -16.81 4.42 3.44
C PHE A 368 -15.29 4.63 3.41
N LEU A 369 -14.81 5.33 2.38
CA LEU A 369 -13.36 5.35 2.08
C LEU A 369 -12.62 6.41 2.89
N GLU A 370 -13.29 7.49 3.27
CA GLU A 370 -12.67 8.59 4.01
C GLU A 370 -12.99 8.50 5.51
N HIS A 371 -14.23 8.66 5.89
CA HIS A 371 -14.59 8.89 7.29
C HIS A 371 -14.51 7.61 8.13
N ARG A 372 -15.03 6.47 7.60
CA ARG A 372 -14.88 5.17 8.28
C ARG A 372 -13.41 4.79 8.45
N MET A 373 -12.59 5.03 7.43
CA MET A 373 -11.15 4.74 7.49
C MET A 373 -10.46 5.58 8.56
N ARG A 374 -10.78 6.87 8.63
CA ARG A 374 -10.23 7.79 9.63
C ARG A 374 -10.61 7.42 11.05
N ALA A 375 -11.82 6.95 11.29
CA ALA A 375 -12.28 6.53 12.62
C ALA A 375 -11.39 5.42 13.19
N PHE A 376 -11.31 4.27 12.54
CA PHE A 376 -10.57 3.14 13.10
C PHE A 376 -9.05 3.27 12.92
N GLN A 377 -8.57 3.80 11.80
CA GLN A 377 -7.14 3.99 11.60
C GLN A 377 -6.57 5.06 12.53
N GLY A 378 -7.32 6.14 12.77
CA GLY A 378 -6.95 7.15 13.76
C GLY A 378 -6.80 6.56 15.16
N THR A 379 -7.67 5.63 15.53
CA THR A 379 -7.57 4.90 16.81
C THR A 379 -6.30 4.04 16.85
N PHE A 380 -6.00 3.26 15.81
CA PHE A 380 -4.78 2.43 15.76
C PHE A 380 -3.49 3.26 15.70
N HIS A 381 -3.54 4.48 15.18
CA HIS A 381 -2.39 5.39 15.17
C HIS A 381 -2.31 6.28 16.42
N ALA A 382 -3.17 6.02 17.42
CA ALA A 382 -3.23 6.77 18.68
C ALA A 382 -3.41 8.29 18.46
N ASN A 383 -4.27 8.64 17.49
CA ASN A 383 -4.66 10.01 17.18
C ASN A 383 -6.16 10.20 17.46
N PRO A 384 -6.54 10.66 18.68
CA PRO A 384 -7.93 10.78 19.08
C PRO A 384 -8.69 11.84 18.28
N ASP A 385 -8.01 12.87 17.79
CA ASP A 385 -8.62 13.94 17.00
C ASP A 385 -9.09 13.39 15.63
N TYR A 386 -8.22 12.64 14.94
CA TYR A 386 -8.58 11.95 13.72
C TYR A 386 -9.68 10.92 13.91
N ALA A 387 -9.59 10.12 14.98
CA ALA A 387 -10.61 9.10 15.27
C ALA A 387 -11.99 9.74 15.53
N LEU A 388 -12.03 10.85 16.32
CA LEU A 388 -13.28 11.48 16.72
C LEU A 388 -13.81 12.45 15.66
N TRP A 389 -13.04 13.54 15.37
CA TRP A 389 -13.58 14.65 14.57
C TRP A 389 -13.55 14.40 13.07
N TYR A 390 -12.47 13.84 12.56
CA TYR A 390 -12.33 13.55 11.13
C TYR A 390 -12.88 12.17 10.73
N GLY A 391 -13.20 11.31 11.68
CA GLY A 391 -13.75 9.98 11.46
C GLY A 391 -15.16 9.83 12.01
N TRP A 392 -15.30 9.56 13.29
CA TRP A 392 -16.57 9.20 13.91
C TRP A 392 -17.69 10.24 13.73
N SER A 393 -17.40 11.51 14.00
CA SER A 393 -18.40 12.59 13.87
C SER A 393 -18.89 12.74 12.43
N GLU A 394 -17.98 12.57 11.48
CA GLU A 394 -18.30 12.63 10.06
C GLU A 394 -19.15 11.44 9.59
N ILE A 395 -18.87 10.23 10.05
CA ILE A 395 -19.71 9.05 9.76
C ILE A 395 -21.14 9.28 10.26
N GLN A 396 -21.31 9.82 11.44
CA GLN A 396 -22.63 10.13 12.00
C GLN A 396 -23.36 11.17 11.16
N ARG A 397 -22.66 12.21 10.73
CA ARG A 397 -23.22 13.25 9.84
C ARG A 397 -23.64 12.65 8.50
N ASP A 398 -22.75 11.88 7.87
CA ASP A 398 -23.06 11.24 6.58
C ASP A 398 -24.29 10.34 6.64
N LEU A 399 -24.40 9.51 7.68
CA LEU A 399 -25.57 8.64 7.87
C LEU A 399 -26.85 9.46 8.01
N THR A 400 -26.81 10.55 8.77
CA THR A 400 -27.95 11.46 8.95
C THR A 400 -28.39 12.05 7.62
N GLU A 401 -27.45 12.63 6.87
CA GLU A 401 -27.71 13.25 5.58
C GLU A 401 -28.19 12.21 4.54
N ILE A 402 -27.63 10.99 4.51
CA ILE A 402 -28.10 9.89 3.65
C ILE A 402 -29.57 9.54 3.96
N LYS A 403 -29.94 9.47 5.22
CA LYS A 403 -31.33 9.19 5.64
C LYS A 403 -32.28 10.33 5.22
N GLU A 404 -31.90 11.57 5.42
CA GLU A 404 -32.69 12.73 5.01
C GLU A 404 -32.88 12.77 3.48
N MET A 405 -31.79 12.60 2.72
CA MET A 405 -31.85 12.52 1.25
C MET A 405 -32.76 11.39 0.77
N ALA A 406 -32.72 10.22 1.43
CA ALA A 406 -33.58 9.09 1.07
C ALA A 406 -35.06 9.39 1.31
N VAL A 407 -35.42 10.11 2.38
CA VAL A 407 -36.80 10.55 2.65
C VAL A 407 -37.25 11.53 1.57
N GLU A 408 -36.45 12.57 1.28
CA GLU A 408 -36.77 13.55 0.23
C GLU A 408 -36.99 12.91 -1.15
N MET A 409 -36.13 11.95 -1.51
CA MET A 409 -36.24 11.24 -2.79
C MET A 409 -37.55 10.47 -2.87
N ARG A 410 -37.97 9.77 -1.81
CA ARG A 410 -39.26 9.06 -1.73
C ARG A 410 -40.45 10.01 -1.83
N GLU A 411 -40.37 11.17 -1.17
CA GLU A 411 -41.44 12.19 -1.26
C GLU A 411 -41.55 12.80 -2.66
N LYS A 412 -40.42 13.10 -3.30
CA LYS A 412 -40.42 13.60 -4.69
C LYS A 412 -41.02 12.62 -5.68
N LEU A 413 -40.81 11.31 -5.47
CA LEU A 413 -41.43 10.27 -6.31
C LEU A 413 -42.97 10.19 -6.12
N LYS A 414 -43.46 10.34 -4.90
CA LYS A 414 -44.89 10.32 -4.59
C LYS A 414 -45.66 11.52 -5.18
N ARG A 415 -44.97 12.63 -5.45
CA ARG A 415 -45.56 13.86 -6.03
C ARG A 415 -45.61 13.86 -7.56
N LYS A 416 -44.94 12.92 -8.20
CA LYS A 416 -44.97 12.65 -9.65
C LYS A 416 -46.08 11.66 -10.00
#